data_cfd35241fb22361ed41c3a907a75f70a
#
_entry.id   cfd35241fb22361ed41c3a907a75f70a
#
_cell.length_a   1.000
_cell.length_b   1.000
_cell.length_c   1.000
_cell.angle_alpha   90.00
_cell.angle_beta   90.00
_cell.angle_gamma   90.00
#
_symmetry.space_group_name_H-M   'P 1'
#
loop_
_entity.id
_entity.type
_entity.pdbx_description
1 polymer ?
#
loop_
_entity_poly.entity_id
_entity_poly.type
_entity_poly.pdbx_seq_one_letter_code
_entity_poly.pdbx_strand_id
1 'polypeptide(L)'
;MTAKLSKALDNNISIKHQIHFPANYNISDMDLCSLISNLLDNAIEANCKLDMTKRRLQIEIKPYNNMLLLFISNSSNGIYLYGGNGNLLTTKTSNKNEHGIGIKRINEIVKKYNGIIEFDPATEIFSVSILFPLDN
;
A
#
# COMPACT_ATOMS: atom_id res chain seq x y z
N MET A 1 -11.89 -3.89 3.30
CA MET A 1 -11.08 -2.84 3.92
C MET A 1 -11.31 -2.74 5.43
N THR A 2 -12.55 -2.80 5.88
CA THR A 2 -12.86 -2.70 7.31
C THR A 2 -12.12 -3.72 8.17
N ALA A 3 -12.04 -4.98 7.70
CA ALA A 3 -11.36 -6.03 8.45
C ALA A 3 -9.85 -5.75 8.60
N LYS A 4 -9.22 -5.17 7.56
CA LYS A 4 -7.80 -4.83 7.62
C LYS A 4 -7.54 -3.65 8.56
N LEU A 5 -8.43 -2.65 8.56
CA LEU A 5 -8.30 -1.53 9.48
C LEU A 5 -8.50 -1.97 10.92
N SER A 6 -9.45 -2.90 11.16
CA SER A 6 -9.65 -3.48 12.49
C SER A 6 -8.39 -4.22 12.95
N LYS A 7 -7.75 -4.98 12.05
CA LYS A 7 -6.51 -5.67 12.36
C LYS A 7 -5.41 -4.69 12.74
N ALA A 8 -5.32 -3.56 12.03
CA ALA A 8 -4.35 -2.52 12.34
C ALA A 8 -4.60 -1.94 13.74
N LEU A 9 -5.85 -1.63 14.07
CA LEU A 9 -6.19 -1.12 15.39
C LEU A 9 -5.87 -2.13 16.49
N ASP A 10 -6.14 -3.41 16.24
CA ASP A 10 -5.82 -4.48 17.20
C ASP A 10 -4.32 -4.60 17.44
N ASN A 11 -3.49 -4.15 16.49
CA ASN A 11 -2.04 -4.14 16.63
C ASN A 11 -1.52 -2.78 17.11
N ASN A 12 -2.38 -1.96 17.67
CA ASN A 12 -2.01 -0.65 18.25
C ASN A 12 -1.38 0.29 17.22
N ILE A 13 -1.86 0.25 15.99
CA ILE A 13 -1.40 1.16 14.93
C ILE A 13 -2.33 2.38 14.90
N SER A 14 -1.74 3.57 14.97
CA SER A 14 -2.49 4.81 14.85
C SER A 14 -2.82 5.03 13.37
N ILE A 15 -4.11 5.14 13.04
CA ILE A 15 -4.57 5.21 11.66
C ILE A 15 -5.14 6.59 11.34
N LYS A 16 -4.71 7.15 10.22
CA LYS A 16 -5.29 8.35 9.64
C LYS A 16 -5.82 7.97 8.25
N HIS A 17 -7.09 8.26 7.97
CA HIS A 17 -7.65 7.86 6.68
C HIS A 17 -8.52 8.95 6.09
N GLN A 18 -8.54 9.01 4.76
CA GLN A 18 -9.41 9.88 3.99
C GLN A 18 -9.74 9.12 2.71
N ILE A 19 -10.98 8.67 2.59
CA ILE A 19 -11.37 7.78 1.49
C ILE A 19 -12.59 8.35 0.78
N HIS A 20 -12.37 8.79 -0.48
CA HIS A 20 -13.41 9.34 -1.33
C HIS A 20 -13.29 8.74 -2.73
N PHE A 21 -14.13 7.76 -3.03
CA PHE A 21 -14.14 7.17 -4.36
C PHE A 21 -14.94 8.06 -5.31
N PRO A 22 -14.48 8.25 -6.56
CA PRO A 22 -15.29 8.93 -7.56
C PRO A 22 -16.49 8.05 -7.91
N ALA A 23 -17.51 8.65 -8.52
CA ALA A 23 -18.72 7.93 -8.91
C ALA A 23 -18.44 6.80 -9.89
N ASN A 24 -17.46 7.00 -10.78
CA ASN A 24 -17.10 5.99 -11.78
C ASN A 24 -15.59 5.79 -11.81
N TYR A 25 -15.18 4.53 -11.89
CA TYR A 25 -13.79 4.16 -12.08
C TYR A 25 -13.75 2.80 -12.77
N ASN A 26 -12.61 2.52 -13.43
CA ASN A 26 -12.53 1.34 -14.32
C ASN A 26 -11.95 0.09 -13.70
N ILE A 27 -11.60 0.13 -12.43
CA ILE A 27 -10.98 -1.02 -11.77
C ILE A 27 -12.07 -1.90 -11.21
N SER A 28 -11.99 -3.22 -11.46
CA SER A 28 -12.98 -4.14 -10.89
C SER A 28 -12.90 -4.14 -9.37
N ASP A 29 -14.04 -4.43 -8.73
CA ASP A 29 -14.08 -4.48 -7.27
C ASP A 29 -13.10 -5.53 -6.72
N MET A 30 -12.99 -6.67 -7.40
CA MET A 30 -12.09 -7.73 -6.99
C MET A 30 -10.63 -7.27 -7.03
N ASP A 31 -10.21 -6.63 -8.12
CA ASP A 31 -8.84 -6.15 -8.24
C ASP A 31 -8.55 -5.02 -7.26
N LEU A 32 -9.52 -4.13 -7.06
CA LEU A 32 -9.34 -3.03 -6.11
C LEU A 32 -9.20 -3.54 -4.67
N CYS A 33 -10.03 -4.52 -4.29
CA CYS A 33 -9.93 -5.14 -2.98
C CYS A 33 -8.60 -5.86 -2.80
N SER A 34 -8.14 -6.57 -3.82
CA SER A 34 -6.85 -7.26 -3.78
C SER A 34 -5.70 -6.26 -3.62
N LEU A 35 -5.75 -5.17 -4.37
CA LEU A 35 -4.72 -4.13 -4.31
C LEU A 35 -4.66 -3.50 -2.92
N ILE A 36 -5.78 -3.04 -2.41
CA ILE A 36 -5.83 -2.37 -1.11
C ILE A 36 -5.44 -3.35 0.00
N SER A 37 -5.89 -4.59 -0.07
CA SER A 37 -5.55 -5.60 0.92
C SER A 37 -4.05 -5.86 0.98
N ASN A 38 -3.40 -5.98 -0.19
CA ASN A 38 -1.96 -6.18 -0.24
C ASN A 38 -1.19 -4.97 0.30
N LEU A 39 -1.65 -3.77 -0.03
CA LEU A 39 -1.03 -2.54 0.48
C LEU A 39 -1.15 -2.45 2.00
N LEU A 40 -2.33 -2.75 2.54
CA LEU A 40 -2.56 -2.68 3.98
C LEU A 40 -1.79 -3.77 4.72
N ASP A 41 -1.73 -4.99 4.18
CA ASP A 41 -0.94 -6.05 4.80
C ASP A 41 0.52 -5.66 4.93
N ASN A 42 1.09 -5.08 3.88
CA ASN A 42 2.48 -4.63 3.91
C ASN A 42 2.69 -3.55 4.98
N ALA A 43 1.75 -2.60 5.07
CA ALA A 43 1.83 -1.52 6.03
C ALA A 43 1.71 -2.01 7.47
N ILE A 44 0.79 -2.94 7.72
CA ILE A 44 0.57 -3.51 9.04
C ILE A 44 1.80 -4.30 9.49
N GLU A 45 2.33 -5.14 8.62
CA GLU A 45 3.49 -5.95 8.97
C GLU A 45 4.73 -5.11 9.22
N ALA A 46 4.92 -4.05 8.46
CA ALA A 46 6.04 -3.14 8.70
C ALA A 46 5.92 -2.47 10.07
N ASN A 47 4.70 -2.06 10.44
CA ASN A 47 4.44 -1.45 11.74
C ASN A 47 4.69 -2.42 12.89
N CYS A 48 4.35 -3.69 12.72
CA CYS A 48 4.49 -4.68 13.78
C CYS A 48 5.95 -4.95 14.16
N LYS A 49 6.89 -4.50 13.36
CA LYS A 49 8.33 -4.58 13.69
C LYS A 49 8.80 -3.44 14.57
N LEU A 50 7.94 -2.47 14.85
CA LEU A 50 8.29 -1.28 15.62
C LEU A 50 7.63 -1.29 16.98
N ASP A 51 8.15 -0.46 17.89
CA ASP A 51 7.52 -0.26 19.19
C ASP A 51 6.10 0.30 18.96
N MET A 52 5.18 -0.08 19.83
CA MET A 52 3.79 0.33 19.70
C MET A 52 3.60 1.84 19.65
N THR A 53 4.47 2.59 20.32
CA THR A 53 4.40 4.04 20.35
C THR A 53 4.74 4.68 19.00
N LYS A 54 5.38 3.93 18.10
CA LYS A 54 5.83 4.44 16.80
C LYS A 54 4.98 3.98 15.63
N ARG A 55 3.97 3.17 15.88
CA ARG A 55 3.17 2.57 14.81
C ARG A 55 2.16 3.55 14.25
N ARG A 56 2.29 3.87 12.95
CA ARG A 56 1.39 4.78 12.25
C ARG A 56 1.12 4.28 10.85
N LEU A 57 -0.10 4.52 10.38
CA LEU A 57 -0.53 4.18 9.04
C LEU A 57 -1.43 5.30 8.53
N GLN A 58 -1.22 5.72 7.30
CA GLN A 58 -2.09 6.69 6.66
C GLN A 58 -2.55 6.13 5.32
N ILE A 59 -3.83 6.22 5.03
CA ILE A 59 -4.36 5.85 3.73
C ILE A 59 -5.23 6.97 3.19
N GLU A 60 -5.02 7.31 1.92
CA GLU A 60 -5.78 8.34 1.25
C GLU A 60 -6.18 7.83 -0.12
N ILE A 61 -7.47 7.90 -0.43
CA ILE A 61 -8.01 7.51 -1.72
C ILE A 61 -8.92 8.64 -2.15
N LYS A 62 -8.65 9.23 -3.32
CA LYS A 62 -9.45 10.37 -3.80
C LYS A 62 -9.23 10.61 -5.28
N PRO A 63 -10.19 11.29 -5.95
CA PRO A 63 -9.94 11.79 -7.30
C PRO A 63 -8.85 12.87 -7.27
N TYR A 64 -8.00 12.87 -8.29
CA TYR A 64 -6.93 13.84 -8.39
C TYR A 64 -6.58 14.07 -9.87
N ASN A 65 -6.85 15.25 -10.39
CA ASN A 65 -6.52 15.60 -11.79
C ASN A 65 -6.97 14.55 -12.81
N ASN A 66 -8.24 14.18 -12.76
CA ASN A 66 -8.82 13.17 -13.64
C ASN A 66 -8.20 11.79 -13.48
N MET A 67 -7.64 11.52 -12.32
CA MET A 67 -7.08 10.23 -11.95
C MET A 67 -7.62 9.81 -10.59
N LEU A 68 -7.49 8.54 -10.28
CA LEU A 68 -7.77 8.03 -8.93
C LEU A 68 -6.44 7.86 -8.22
N LEU A 69 -6.28 8.59 -7.11
CA LEU A 69 -5.07 8.50 -6.29
C LEU A 69 -5.31 7.53 -5.14
N LEU A 70 -4.39 6.56 -5.00
CA LEU A 70 -4.29 5.73 -3.81
C LEU A 70 -2.93 6.01 -3.19
N PHE A 71 -2.94 6.52 -1.96
CA PHE A 71 -1.72 6.81 -1.23
C PHE A 71 -1.76 6.07 0.10
N ILE A 72 -0.69 5.36 0.43
CA ILE A 72 -0.59 4.71 1.73
C ILE A 72 0.82 4.92 2.26
N SER A 73 0.93 5.28 3.54
CA SER A 73 2.23 5.40 4.19
C SER A 73 2.18 4.73 5.54
N ASN A 74 3.32 4.26 5.99
CA ASN A 74 3.44 3.60 7.28
C ASN A 74 4.80 3.87 7.88
N SER A 75 4.86 3.81 9.20
CA SER A 75 6.14 3.87 9.90
C SER A 75 6.98 2.65 9.52
N SER A 76 8.27 2.82 9.43
CA SER A 76 9.19 1.80 8.94
C SER A 76 10.47 1.78 9.74
N ASN A 77 11.14 0.63 9.78
CA ASN A 77 12.47 0.50 10.40
C ASN A 77 13.59 0.86 9.43
N GLY A 78 13.26 1.24 8.21
CA GLY A 78 14.25 1.63 7.21
C GLY A 78 14.96 0.48 6.52
N ILE A 79 14.56 -0.75 6.79
CA ILE A 79 15.19 -1.93 6.20
C ILE A 79 14.32 -2.47 5.08
N TYR A 80 14.85 -2.47 3.86
CA TYR A 80 14.12 -2.89 2.66
C TYR A 80 14.90 -3.93 1.89
N LEU A 81 14.17 -4.83 1.21
CA LEU A 81 14.77 -5.86 0.37
C LEU A 81 14.56 -5.48 -1.10
N TYR A 82 15.63 -5.61 -1.88
CA TYR A 82 15.60 -5.28 -3.31
C TYR A 82 15.95 -6.52 -4.13
N GLY A 83 15.35 -6.61 -5.33
CA GLY A 83 15.69 -7.66 -6.28
C GLY A 83 16.99 -7.36 -7.01
N GLY A 84 17.44 -8.32 -7.80
CA GLY A 84 18.69 -8.20 -8.56
C GLY A 84 18.69 -7.06 -9.58
N ASN A 85 17.49 -6.58 -9.98
CA ASN A 85 17.36 -5.47 -10.91
C ASN A 85 17.19 -4.11 -10.19
N GLY A 86 17.35 -4.08 -8.86
CA GLY A 86 17.21 -2.86 -8.08
C GLY A 86 15.80 -2.52 -7.67
N ASN A 87 14.81 -3.34 -8.07
CA ASN A 87 13.42 -3.08 -7.69
C ASN A 87 13.12 -3.56 -6.28
N LEU A 88 12.29 -2.79 -5.58
CA LEU A 88 11.87 -3.15 -4.25
C LEU A 88 11.01 -4.42 -4.26
N LEU A 89 11.40 -5.41 -3.47
CA LEU A 89 10.65 -6.65 -3.33
C LEU A 89 9.69 -6.62 -2.16
N THR A 90 10.15 -6.10 -1.02
CA THR A 90 9.37 -6.15 0.21
C THR A 90 10.05 -5.30 1.27
N THR A 91 9.28 -4.91 2.29
CA THR A 91 9.80 -4.25 3.48
C THR A 91 10.12 -5.23 4.59
N LYS A 92 10.07 -6.56 4.32
CA LYS A 92 10.20 -7.58 5.33
C LYS A 92 11.40 -8.46 5.09
N THR A 93 11.94 -9.03 6.16
CA THR A 93 13.12 -9.89 6.07
C THR A 93 12.79 -11.37 6.18
N SER A 94 11.58 -11.70 6.69
CA SER A 94 11.15 -13.09 6.82
C SER A 94 10.10 -13.42 5.76
N ASN A 95 10.01 -14.67 5.36
CA ASN A 95 9.03 -15.17 4.41
C ASN A 95 9.00 -14.37 3.09
N LYS A 96 10.15 -14.33 2.43
CA LYS A 96 10.32 -13.59 1.18
C LYS A 96 9.31 -13.94 0.09
N ASN A 97 8.93 -15.22 0.00
CA ASN A 97 8.03 -15.67 -1.07
C ASN A 97 6.65 -15.01 -0.94
N GLU A 98 6.13 -14.97 0.28
CA GLU A 98 4.83 -14.37 0.52
C GLU A 98 4.85 -12.86 0.26
N HIS A 99 5.88 -12.18 0.76
CA HIS A 99 5.99 -10.74 0.60
C HIS A 99 6.26 -10.35 -0.86
N GLY A 100 7.08 -11.13 -1.55
CA GLY A 100 7.33 -10.91 -2.96
C GLY A 100 6.08 -11.06 -3.80
N ILE A 101 5.19 -11.99 -3.44
CA ILE A 101 3.92 -12.18 -4.12
C ILE A 101 3.02 -10.94 -3.93
N GLY A 102 2.99 -10.37 -2.73
CA GLY A 102 2.20 -9.17 -2.47
C GLY A 102 2.60 -7.99 -3.34
N ILE A 103 3.91 -7.70 -3.42
CA ILE A 103 4.42 -6.61 -4.26
C ILE A 103 4.18 -6.93 -5.75
N LYS A 104 4.39 -8.17 -6.15
CA LYS A 104 4.16 -8.59 -7.52
C LYS A 104 2.70 -8.38 -7.91
N ARG A 105 1.76 -8.75 -7.03
CA ARG A 105 0.34 -8.59 -7.29
C ARG A 105 -0.05 -7.12 -7.43
N ILE A 106 0.51 -6.27 -6.57
CA ILE A 106 0.31 -4.82 -6.65
C ILE A 106 0.73 -4.31 -8.02
N ASN A 107 1.94 -4.68 -8.47
CA ASN A 107 2.46 -4.24 -9.76
C ASN A 107 1.63 -4.76 -10.93
N GLU A 108 1.15 -5.99 -10.85
CA GLU A 108 0.29 -6.56 -11.89
C GLU A 108 -1.01 -5.78 -12.04
N ILE A 109 -1.65 -5.43 -10.94
CA ILE A 109 -2.91 -4.69 -10.97
C ILE A 109 -2.69 -3.28 -11.50
N VAL A 110 -1.64 -2.62 -11.05
CA VAL A 110 -1.30 -1.27 -11.52
C VAL A 110 -1.11 -1.28 -13.04
N LYS A 111 -0.35 -2.24 -13.55
CA LYS A 111 -0.08 -2.36 -14.97
C LYS A 111 -1.36 -2.67 -15.76
N LYS A 112 -2.21 -3.55 -15.23
CA LYS A 112 -3.45 -3.96 -15.89
C LYS A 112 -4.35 -2.77 -16.20
N TYR A 113 -4.38 -1.77 -15.33
CA TYR A 113 -5.26 -0.61 -15.48
C TYR A 113 -4.50 0.65 -15.91
N ASN A 114 -3.31 0.48 -16.47
CA ASN A 114 -2.50 1.59 -16.98
C ASN A 114 -2.16 2.62 -15.91
N GLY A 115 -1.97 2.16 -14.68
CA GLY A 115 -1.63 3.03 -13.58
C GLY A 115 -0.14 3.31 -13.49
N ILE A 116 0.19 4.24 -12.60
CA ILE A 116 1.57 4.60 -12.30
C ILE A 116 1.76 4.38 -10.80
N ILE A 117 2.83 3.73 -10.41
CA ILE A 117 3.13 3.48 -9.00
C ILE A 117 4.52 3.98 -8.66
N GLU A 118 4.62 4.63 -7.49
CA GLU A 118 5.89 5.06 -6.95
C GLU A 118 6.02 4.57 -5.52
N PHE A 119 7.18 3.99 -5.20
CA PHE A 119 7.54 3.60 -3.84
C PHE A 119 8.55 4.60 -3.31
N ASP A 120 8.36 5.05 -2.07
CA ASP A 120 9.28 5.98 -1.42
C ASP A 120 9.78 5.36 -0.11
N PRO A 121 10.87 4.56 -0.17
CA PRO A 121 11.43 3.92 1.00
C PRO A 121 12.38 4.87 1.73
N ALA A 122 11.85 5.59 2.70
CA ALA A 122 12.65 6.49 3.53
C ALA A 122 13.06 5.78 4.83
N THR A 123 13.83 6.46 5.67
CA THR A 123 14.39 5.87 6.87
C THR A 123 13.32 5.50 7.91
N GLU A 124 12.35 6.37 8.12
CA GLU A 124 11.34 6.15 9.16
C GLU A 124 9.94 5.97 8.62
N ILE A 125 9.74 6.23 7.34
CA ILE A 125 8.42 6.15 6.68
C ILE A 125 8.59 5.48 5.34
N PHE A 126 7.67 4.57 5.03
CA PHE A 126 7.56 3.98 3.70
C PHE A 126 6.25 4.42 3.09
N SER A 127 6.28 4.94 1.88
CA SER A 127 5.08 5.42 1.20
C SER A 127 4.93 4.78 -0.17
N VAL A 128 3.67 4.57 -0.56
CA VAL A 128 3.32 4.08 -1.89
C VAL A 128 2.27 5.02 -2.46
N SER A 129 2.49 5.52 -3.66
CA SER A 129 1.53 6.36 -4.38
C SER A 129 1.16 5.69 -5.69
N ILE A 130 -0.13 5.54 -5.95
CA ILE A 130 -0.63 4.93 -7.17
C ILE A 130 -1.64 5.88 -7.81
N LEU A 131 -1.50 6.10 -9.11
CA LEU A 131 -2.45 6.89 -9.88
C LEU A 131 -3.03 6.03 -11.00
N PHE A 132 -4.35 5.94 -11.07
CA PHE A 132 -5.05 5.26 -12.16
C PHE A 132 -5.81 6.27 -13.00
N PRO A 133 -5.75 6.18 -14.34
CA PRO A 133 -6.58 7.07 -15.17
C PRO A 133 -8.07 6.84 -14.90
N LEU A 134 -8.82 7.91 -14.76
CA LEU A 134 -10.27 7.86 -14.71
C LEU A 134 -10.76 8.10 -16.14
N ASP A 135 -10.77 7.00 -16.91
CA ASP A 135 -11.13 7.13 -18.23
C ASP A 135 -12.40 7.47 -18.53
N ASN A 136 -12.58 8.17 -19.35
CA ASN A 136 -13.71 8.45 -19.98
C ASN A 136 -14.15 7.70 -21.11
#